data_4726ac34c12ecbe74e7b76fb6fbdcdea
#
_entry.id   4726ac34c12ecbe74e7b76fb6fbdcdea
#
_cell.length_a   1.000
_cell.length_b   1.000
_cell.length_c   1.000
_cell.angle_alpha   90.00
_cell.angle_beta   90.00
_cell.angle_gamma   90.00
#
_symmetry.space_group_name_H-M   'P 1'
#
loop_
_entity.id
_entity.type
_entity.pdbx_description
1 polymer ?
#
loop_
_entity_poly.entity_id
_entity_poly.type
_entity_poly.pdbx_seq_one_letter_code
_entity_poly.pdbx_strand_id
1 'polypeptide(L)'
;FSHMKSKLEEPKFLKFLADTWPSKEIIKFGSWTIRTSDGAGKRASAISLDGLWEESSFKELKTLLQKMNKSEIFLIYQSDSLIEKELEKLNYQIFDQSFIFEIAVQELIKNKPPPVSMFSIWPPLQIQRELWDYNGIGEQRQAVMNRVIQSKTSILGRWKDNPVASAFVA
;
A
#
# COMPACT_ATOMS: atom_id res chain seq x y z
N PHE A 1 10.51 -22.46 -10.42
CA PHE A 1 10.60 -21.10 -9.84
C PHE A 1 11.01 -21.27 -8.38
N SER A 2 12.28 -20.99 -8.06
CA SER A 2 12.80 -20.98 -6.71
C SER A 2 12.09 -19.86 -5.95
N HIS A 3 11.51 -20.17 -4.79
CA HIS A 3 10.95 -19.18 -3.88
C HIS A 3 12.09 -18.29 -3.36
N MET A 4 12.34 -17.17 -4.02
CA MET A 4 13.14 -16.11 -3.43
C MET A 4 12.31 -15.55 -2.25
N LYS A 5 12.65 -15.97 -1.03
CA LYS A 5 12.14 -15.29 0.16
C LYS A 5 12.58 -13.83 0.08
N SER A 6 11.64 -12.90 0.17
CA SER A 6 11.96 -11.48 0.31
C SER A 6 12.97 -11.32 1.45
N LYS A 7 14.09 -10.66 1.16
CA LYS A 7 15.10 -10.32 2.18
C LYS A 7 14.65 -9.12 3.04
N LEU A 8 13.51 -8.54 2.72
CA LEU A 8 12.98 -7.37 3.41
C LEU A 8 12.36 -7.81 4.72
N GLU A 9 12.87 -7.30 5.83
CA GLU A 9 12.30 -7.52 7.16
C GLU A 9 10.97 -6.76 7.31
N GLU A 10 10.04 -7.32 8.06
CA GLU A 10 8.71 -6.73 8.29
C GLU A 10 8.74 -5.24 8.70
N PRO A 11 9.56 -4.79 9.65
CA PRO A 11 9.64 -3.38 10.03
C PRO A 11 10.04 -2.46 8.86
N LYS A 12 10.96 -2.91 8.02
CA LYS A 12 11.37 -2.16 6.83
C LYS A 12 10.25 -2.08 5.81
N PHE A 13 9.54 -3.18 5.57
CA PHE A 13 8.40 -3.20 4.67
C PHE A 13 7.30 -2.25 5.12
N LEU A 14 6.90 -2.29 6.38
CA LEU A 14 5.87 -1.41 6.93
C LEU A 14 6.29 0.06 6.82
N LYS A 15 7.58 0.36 7.03
CA LYS A 15 8.11 1.70 6.83
C LYS A 15 8.03 2.13 5.37
N PHE A 16 8.45 1.32 4.42
CA PHE A 16 8.32 1.63 2.98
C PHE A 16 6.87 1.86 2.59
N LEU A 17 5.97 1.02 3.10
CA LEU A 17 4.55 1.17 2.85
C LEU A 17 4.03 2.52 3.36
N ALA A 18 4.42 2.92 4.56
CA ALA A 18 4.03 4.19 5.15
C ALA A 18 4.64 5.40 4.41
N ASP A 19 5.89 5.29 3.98
CA ASP A 19 6.59 6.36 3.27
C ASP A 19 6.07 6.58 1.85
N THR A 20 5.72 5.50 1.14
CA THR A 20 5.33 5.55 -0.28
C THR A 20 3.82 5.56 -0.52
N TRP A 21 3.03 5.15 0.48
CA TRP A 21 1.56 5.15 0.42
C TRP A 21 0.96 5.49 1.79
N PRO A 22 1.15 6.72 2.28
CA PRO A 22 0.79 7.11 3.65
C PRO A 22 -0.72 7.13 3.89
N SER A 23 -1.10 6.66 5.06
CA SER A 23 -2.45 6.81 5.59
C SER A 23 -2.76 8.29 5.83
N LYS A 24 -4.04 8.65 5.98
CA LYS A 24 -4.44 9.99 6.41
C LYS A 24 -4.11 10.20 7.88
N GLU A 25 -4.48 9.22 8.70
CA GLU A 25 -4.22 9.24 10.14
C GLU A 25 -3.75 7.88 10.62
N ILE A 26 -2.99 7.86 11.68
CA ILE A 26 -2.51 6.67 12.37
C ILE A 26 -2.86 6.80 13.84
N ILE A 27 -3.61 5.82 14.35
CA ILE A 27 -4.01 5.73 15.76
C ILE A 27 -3.28 4.53 16.37
N LYS A 28 -2.52 4.76 17.43
CA LYS A 28 -1.93 3.68 18.23
C LYS A 28 -2.89 3.30 19.35
N PHE A 29 -3.20 2.01 19.43
CA PHE A 29 -4.08 1.45 20.45
C PHE A 29 -3.45 0.19 21.02
N GLY A 30 -2.77 0.31 22.14
CA GLY A 30 -1.93 -0.76 22.69
C GLY A 30 -0.89 -1.21 21.67
N SER A 31 -0.85 -2.51 21.37
CA SER A 31 0.00 -3.09 20.34
C SER A 31 -0.57 -3.01 18.92
N TRP A 32 -1.70 -2.33 18.73
CA TRP A 32 -2.33 -2.19 17.42
C TRP A 32 -2.04 -0.84 16.77
N THR A 33 -1.79 -0.86 15.47
CA THR A 33 -1.76 0.35 14.63
C THR A 33 -2.96 0.36 13.72
N ILE A 34 -3.86 1.30 13.95
CA ILE A 34 -5.06 1.53 13.16
C ILE A 34 -4.79 2.66 12.18
N ARG A 35 -5.03 2.44 10.90
CA ARG A 35 -4.85 3.44 9.84
C ARG A 35 -6.19 3.86 9.27
N THR A 36 -6.35 5.14 8.94
CA THR A 36 -7.52 5.67 8.24
C THR A 36 -7.11 6.34 6.94
N SER A 37 -7.96 6.32 5.91
CA SER A 37 -7.59 6.80 4.58
C SER A 37 -8.72 7.39 3.75
N ASP A 38 -9.89 7.64 4.34
CA ASP A 38 -11.07 8.22 3.65
C ASP A 38 -11.39 7.53 2.30
N GLY A 39 -11.39 6.20 2.27
CA GLY A 39 -11.70 5.45 1.05
C GLY A 39 -10.53 5.26 0.08
N ALA A 40 -9.31 5.69 0.42
CA ALA A 40 -8.13 5.52 -0.45
C ALA A 40 -7.64 4.06 -0.59
N GLY A 41 -8.40 3.11 -0.08
CA GLY A 41 -8.17 1.68 -0.23
C GLY A 41 -7.50 1.02 0.97
N LYS A 42 -7.44 -0.30 0.92
CA LYS A 42 -7.07 -1.17 2.03
C LYS A 42 -5.65 -0.95 2.54
N ARG A 43 -4.69 -0.76 1.65
CA ARG A 43 -3.28 -0.54 2.00
C ARG A 43 -3.09 0.63 2.98
N ALA A 44 -3.80 1.74 2.75
CA ALA A 44 -3.72 2.93 3.58
C ALA A 44 -4.68 2.90 4.79
N SER A 45 -5.53 1.87 4.93
CA SER A 45 -6.54 1.78 6.00
C SER A 45 -6.46 0.49 6.83
N ALA A 46 -5.53 -0.41 6.53
CA ALA A 46 -5.41 -1.67 7.24
C ALA A 46 -4.86 -1.50 8.66
N ILE A 47 -5.22 -2.44 9.52
CA ILE A 47 -4.78 -2.55 10.91
C ILE A 47 -3.59 -3.49 10.96
N SER A 48 -2.56 -3.17 11.72
CA SER A 48 -1.44 -4.08 11.99
C SER A 48 -1.24 -4.29 13.48
N LEU A 49 -0.72 -5.45 13.84
CA LEU A 49 -0.26 -5.78 15.18
C LEU A 49 1.25 -5.50 15.26
N ASP A 50 1.67 -4.62 16.15
CA ASP A 50 3.07 -4.22 16.32
C ASP A 50 3.74 -4.94 17.52
N GLY A 51 3.13 -6.03 18.02
CA GLY A 51 3.61 -6.75 19.19
C GLY A 51 3.06 -8.16 19.27
N LEU A 52 2.94 -8.69 20.47
CA LEU A 52 2.39 -10.02 20.71
C LEU A 52 0.86 -10.00 20.62
N TRP A 53 0.29 -11.10 20.16
CA TRP A 53 -1.15 -11.33 20.19
C TRP A 53 -1.65 -11.52 21.61
N GLU A 54 -2.68 -10.78 21.98
CA GLU A 54 -3.41 -10.92 23.24
C GLU A 54 -4.91 -10.85 22.94
N GLU A 55 -5.65 -11.88 23.35
CA GLU A 55 -7.09 -11.99 23.07
C GLU A 55 -7.91 -10.85 23.71
N SER A 56 -7.50 -10.40 24.91
CA SER A 56 -8.13 -9.26 25.60
C SER A 56 -7.97 -7.97 24.79
N SER A 57 -6.75 -7.69 24.33
CA SER A 57 -6.43 -6.53 23.51
C SER A 57 -7.18 -6.56 22.17
N PHE A 58 -7.35 -7.74 21.58
CA PHE A 58 -8.16 -7.89 20.35
C PHE A 58 -9.64 -7.60 20.59
N LYS A 59 -10.23 -8.04 21.70
CA LYS A 59 -11.63 -7.73 22.05
C LYS A 59 -11.83 -6.21 22.26
N GLU A 60 -10.90 -5.55 22.92
CA GLU A 60 -10.92 -4.10 23.08
C GLU A 60 -10.80 -3.38 21.72
N LEU A 61 -9.88 -3.84 20.86
CA LEU A 61 -9.75 -3.33 19.50
C LEU A 61 -11.08 -3.42 18.73
N LYS A 62 -11.74 -4.58 18.74
CA LYS A 62 -13.03 -4.75 18.06
C LYS A 62 -14.07 -3.75 18.55
N THR A 63 -14.15 -3.52 19.86
CA THR A 63 -15.05 -2.53 20.43
C THR A 63 -14.75 -1.12 19.94
N LEU A 64 -13.48 -0.77 19.83
CA LEU A 64 -13.04 0.51 19.28
C LEU A 64 -13.39 0.64 17.80
N LEU A 65 -13.11 -0.39 16.98
CA LEU A 65 -13.42 -0.38 15.55
C LEU A 65 -14.92 -0.23 15.27
N GLN A 66 -15.76 -0.87 16.07
CA GLN A 66 -17.22 -0.71 15.99
C GLN A 66 -17.63 0.75 16.28
N LYS A 67 -17.08 1.36 17.34
CA LYS A 67 -17.34 2.79 17.66
C LYS A 67 -16.89 3.72 16.54
N MET A 68 -15.82 3.40 15.87
CA MET A 68 -15.28 4.16 14.72
C MET A 68 -16.01 3.87 13.41
N ASN A 69 -16.94 2.92 13.37
CA ASN A 69 -17.54 2.39 12.14
C ASN A 69 -16.49 1.99 11.10
N LYS A 70 -15.42 1.34 11.56
CA LYS A 70 -14.27 0.97 10.73
C LYS A 70 -14.27 -0.51 10.40
N SER A 71 -14.01 -0.83 9.13
CA SER A 71 -13.86 -2.20 8.65
C SER A 71 -12.66 -2.90 9.30
N GLU A 72 -12.84 -4.15 9.67
CA GLU A 72 -11.84 -5.02 10.29
C GLU A 72 -10.94 -5.65 9.21
N ILE A 73 -10.05 -4.85 8.62
CA ILE A 73 -9.08 -5.29 7.61
C ILE A 73 -7.69 -5.29 8.24
N PHE A 74 -7.09 -6.48 8.32
CA PHE A 74 -5.78 -6.67 8.92
C PHE A 74 -4.69 -6.81 7.84
N LEU A 75 -3.56 -6.17 8.05
CA LEU A 75 -2.37 -6.32 7.24
C LEU A 75 -1.47 -7.40 7.87
N ILE A 76 -1.31 -8.51 7.18
CA ILE A 76 -0.43 -9.61 7.56
C ILE A 76 0.73 -9.62 6.58
N TYR A 77 1.93 -9.39 7.08
CA TYR A 77 3.13 -9.35 6.25
C TYR A 77 3.67 -10.75 5.92
N GLN A 78 3.61 -11.66 6.88
CA GLN A 78 4.15 -12.99 6.74
C GLN A 78 3.04 -14.03 6.86
N SER A 79 2.94 -14.92 5.88
CA SER A 79 2.07 -16.10 5.96
C SER A 79 2.50 -17.02 7.10
N ASP A 80 1.56 -17.79 7.62
CA ASP A 80 1.78 -18.72 8.74
C ASP A 80 2.17 -18.06 10.07
N SER A 81 1.94 -16.77 10.20
CA SER A 81 2.19 -16.03 11.44
C SER A 81 1.20 -16.40 12.54
N LEU A 82 1.55 -16.12 13.79
CA LEU A 82 0.63 -16.35 14.92
C LEU A 82 -0.66 -15.55 14.76
N ILE A 83 -0.56 -14.29 14.33
CA ILE A 83 -1.74 -13.44 14.12
C ILE A 83 -2.67 -14.02 13.03
N GLU A 84 -2.13 -14.56 11.94
CA GLU A 84 -2.93 -15.19 10.89
C GLU A 84 -3.74 -16.37 11.45
N LYS A 85 -3.08 -17.26 12.21
CA LYS A 85 -3.73 -18.42 12.83
C LYS A 85 -4.81 -18.03 13.85
N GLU A 86 -4.58 -16.99 14.64
CA GLU A 86 -5.58 -16.51 15.59
C GLU A 86 -6.77 -15.85 14.87
N LEU A 87 -6.53 -15.10 13.80
CA LEU A 87 -7.61 -14.53 13.00
C LEU A 87 -8.43 -15.62 12.26
N GLU A 88 -7.78 -16.66 11.75
CA GLU A 88 -8.46 -17.82 11.14
C GLU A 88 -9.41 -18.54 12.12
N LYS A 89 -8.98 -18.76 13.38
CA LYS A 89 -9.83 -19.30 14.44
C LYS A 89 -11.09 -18.47 14.70
N LEU A 90 -11.01 -17.17 14.42
CA LEU A 90 -12.10 -16.21 14.56
C LEU A 90 -12.90 -16.02 13.26
N ASN A 91 -12.71 -16.93 12.28
CA ASN A 91 -13.38 -16.94 10.97
C ASN A 91 -13.03 -15.75 10.06
N TYR A 92 -11.89 -15.08 10.26
CA TYR A 92 -11.37 -14.16 9.25
C TYR A 92 -10.80 -14.94 8.07
N GLN A 93 -10.93 -14.37 6.88
CA GLN A 93 -10.45 -14.99 5.65
C GLN A 93 -9.32 -14.18 5.03
N ILE A 94 -8.38 -14.89 4.42
CA ILE A 94 -7.33 -14.24 3.62
C ILE A 94 -8.00 -13.56 2.42
N PHE A 95 -7.62 -12.32 2.22
CA PHE A 95 -8.18 -11.47 1.20
C PHE A 95 -7.09 -10.56 0.61
N ASP A 96 -7.07 -10.41 -0.70
CA ASP A 96 -6.15 -9.51 -1.39
C ASP A 96 -4.67 -9.87 -1.17
N GLN A 97 -4.34 -11.15 -1.33
CA GLN A 97 -2.96 -11.62 -1.24
C GLN A 97 -2.10 -10.96 -2.32
N SER A 98 -0.99 -10.35 -1.88
CA SER A 98 -0.11 -9.57 -2.76
C SER A 98 1.32 -10.04 -2.64
N PHE A 99 2.07 -9.98 -3.73
CA PHE A 99 3.50 -10.26 -3.76
C PHE A 99 4.30 -8.95 -3.79
N ILE A 100 5.41 -8.94 -3.05
CA ILE A 100 6.36 -7.85 -3.05
C ILE A 100 7.56 -8.28 -3.87
N PHE A 101 7.93 -7.46 -4.86
CA PHE A 101 9.10 -7.67 -5.69
C PHE A 101 10.16 -6.64 -5.34
N GLU A 102 11.39 -7.09 -5.23
CA GLU A 102 12.57 -6.26 -4.99
C GLU A 102 13.58 -6.51 -6.10
N ILE A 103 14.14 -5.44 -6.64
CA ILE A 103 15.20 -5.52 -7.66
C ILE A 103 16.23 -4.42 -7.40
N ALA A 104 17.49 -4.72 -7.66
CA ALA A 104 18.55 -3.71 -7.59
C ALA A 104 18.36 -2.65 -8.70
N VAL A 105 18.52 -1.37 -8.35
CA VAL A 105 18.40 -0.26 -9.31
C VAL A 105 19.33 -0.43 -10.50
N GLN A 106 20.54 -0.98 -10.30
CA GLN A 106 21.51 -1.27 -11.35
C GLN A 106 20.97 -2.23 -12.42
N GLU A 107 20.05 -3.12 -12.05
CA GLU A 107 19.38 -4.01 -13.01
C GLU A 107 18.28 -3.29 -13.77
N LEU A 108 17.53 -2.41 -13.11
CA LEU A 108 16.45 -1.64 -13.73
C LEU A 108 16.99 -0.67 -14.80
N ILE A 109 18.09 0.05 -14.53
CA ILE A 109 18.64 1.05 -15.45
C ILE A 109 19.21 0.47 -16.74
N LYS A 110 19.40 -0.84 -16.83
CA LYS A 110 19.78 -1.52 -18.07
C LYS A 110 18.69 -1.45 -19.14
N ASN A 111 17.43 -1.37 -18.72
CA ASN A 111 16.28 -1.35 -19.59
C ASN A 111 15.84 0.10 -19.83
N LYS A 112 16.35 0.72 -20.89
CA LYS A 112 15.96 2.07 -21.26
C LYS A 112 14.69 2.04 -22.09
N PRO A 113 13.68 2.88 -21.78
CA PRO A 113 12.50 3.00 -22.63
C PRO A 113 12.89 3.60 -24.00
N PRO A 114 12.11 3.32 -25.05
CA PRO A 114 12.29 3.99 -26.34
C PRO A 114 12.28 5.52 -26.19
N PRO A 115 13.01 6.26 -27.03
CA PRO A 115 12.98 7.72 -27.00
C PRO A 115 11.55 8.28 -27.08
N VAL A 116 11.27 9.34 -26.33
CA VAL A 116 9.96 10.06 -26.34
C VAL A 116 8.75 9.20 -25.94
N SER A 117 8.96 8.02 -25.35
CA SER A 117 7.88 7.14 -24.92
C SER A 117 7.48 7.29 -23.46
N MET A 118 8.35 7.86 -22.61
CA MET A 118 8.09 8.04 -21.18
C MET A 118 8.58 9.39 -20.70
N PHE A 119 7.78 10.02 -19.83
CA PHE A 119 8.07 11.34 -19.24
C PHE A 119 7.82 11.31 -17.75
N SER A 120 8.81 11.77 -16.98
CA SER A 120 8.69 11.95 -15.53
C SER A 120 8.19 13.36 -15.25
N ILE A 121 7.04 13.50 -14.60
CA ILE A 121 6.36 14.79 -14.40
C ILE A 121 5.74 14.82 -12.99
N TRP A 122 6.00 15.89 -12.24
CA TRP A 122 5.32 16.16 -10.98
C TRP A 122 5.08 17.66 -10.82
N PRO A 123 3.88 18.10 -10.46
CA PRO A 123 2.64 17.33 -10.25
C PRO A 123 2.13 16.67 -11.54
N PRO A 124 1.27 15.62 -11.42
CA PRO A 124 0.76 14.90 -12.59
C PRO A 124 -0.10 15.82 -13.47
N LEU A 125 0.01 15.61 -14.78
CA LEU A 125 -0.84 16.27 -15.76
C LEU A 125 -2.29 15.81 -15.65
N GLN A 126 -3.22 16.60 -16.17
CA GLN A 126 -4.65 16.26 -16.19
C GLN A 126 -4.91 14.91 -16.85
N ILE A 127 -4.29 14.64 -17.99
CA ILE A 127 -4.44 13.34 -18.70
C ILE A 127 -3.96 12.14 -17.85
N GLN A 128 -2.95 12.32 -16.99
CA GLN A 128 -2.50 11.25 -16.09
C GLN A 128 -3.54 10.99 -15.00
N ARG A 129 -4.18 12.04 -14.47
CA ARG A 129 -5.25 11.93 -13.49
C ARG A 129 -6.48 11.23 -14.08
N GLU A 130 -6.83 11.54 -15.32
CA GLU A 130 -7.93 10.92 -16.05
C GLU A 130 -7.65 9.43 -16.32
N LEU A 131 -6.42 9.08 -16.74
CA LEU A 131 -6.00 7.68 -16.90
C LEU A 131 -6.10 6.90 -15.58
N TRP A 132 -5.72 7.51 -14.46
CA TRP A 132 -5.87 6.90 -13.15
C TRP A 132 -7.33 6.72 -12.76
N ASP A 133 -8.15 7.75 -12.93
CA ASP A 133 -9.57 7.72 -12.57
C ASP A 133 -10.33 6.66 -13.38
N TYR A 134 -10.10 6.60 -14.68
CA TYR A 134 -10.66 5.59 -15.56
C TYR A 134 -10.32 4.15 -15.11
N ASN A 135 -9.15 3.96 -14.51
CA ASN A 135 -8.69 2.67 -13.96
C ASN A 135 -9.00 2.49 -12.46
N GLY A 136 -9.92 3.26 -11.90
CA GLY A 136 -10.36 3.12 -10.51
C GLY A 136 -9.38 3.68 -9.47
N ILE A 137 -8.41 4.51 -9.89
CA ILE A 137 -7.52 5.27 -9.02
C ILE A 137 -8.07 6.70 -8.92
N GLY A 138 -9.23 6.83 -8.29
CA GLY A 138 -9.93 8.10 -8.13
C GLY A 138 -9.27 9.07 -7.14
N GLU A 139 -9.98 10.15 -6.85
CA GLU A 139 -9.48 11.29 -6.08
C GLU A 139 -8.89 10.90 -4.72
N GLN A 140 -9.53 9.99 -3.97
CA GLN A 140 -9.05 9.54 -2.66
C GLN A 140 -7.67 8.88 -2.74
N ARG A 141 -7.43 8.06 -3.77
CA ARG A 141 -6.13 7.42 -4.00
C ARG A 141 -5.09 8.41 -4.51
N GLN A 142 -5.48 9.34 -5.37
CA GLN A 142 -4.60 10.41 -5.83
C GLN A 142 -4.21 11.35 -4.67
N ALA A 143 -5.10 11.58 -3.70
CA ALA A 143 -4.79 12.31 -2.48
C ALA A 143 -3.68 11.62 -1.64
N VAL A 144 -3.60 10.28 -1.65
CA VAL A 144 -2.47 9.56 -1.02
C VAL A 144 -1.15 9.94 -1.67
N MET A 145 -1.09 9.97 -3.01
CA MET A 145 0.12 10.34 -3.75
C MET A 145 0.60 11.75 -3.36
N ASN A 146 -0.33 12.67 -3.16
CA ASN A 146 -0.01 14.04 -2.74
C ASN A 146 0.58 14.09 -1.32
N ARG A 147 0.13 13.21 -0.40
CA ARG A 147 0.63 13.13 0.99
C ARG A 147 2.04 12.57 1.12
N VAL A 148 2.54 11.85 0.13
CA VAL A 148 3.93 11.35 0.15
C VAL A 148 4.89 12.52 0.30
N ILE A 149 5.75 12.46 1.31
CA ILE A 149 6.75 13.51 1.61
C ILE A 149 8.07 13.21 0.90
N GLN A 150 8.36 11.93 0.67
CA GLN A 150 9.57 11.48 -0.01
C GLN A 150 9.62 11.98 -1.46
N SER A 151 10.79 11.87 -2.08
CA SER A 151 10.94 12.15 -3.51
C SER A 151 9.94 11.32 -4.31
N LYS A 152 9.15 11.99 -5.13
CA LYS A 152 8.07 11.36 -5.89
C LYS A 152 7.94 11.94 -7.27
N THR A 153 7.42 11.15 -8.18
CA THR A 153 7.07 11.59 -9.53
C THR A 153 5.92 10.78 -10.09
N SER A 154 5.32 11.26 -11.16
CA SER A 154 4.47 10.45 -12.02
C SER A 154 5.17 10.20 -13.35
N ILE A 155 4.91 9.05 -13.95
CA ILE A 155 5.43 8.67 -15.25
C ILE A 155 4.27 8.60 -16.23
N LEU A 156 4.33 9.43 -17.28
CA LEU A 156 3.40 9.35 -18.41
C LEU A 156 4.00 8.45 -19.48
N GLY A 157 3.30 7.38 -19.84
CA GLY A 157 3.66 6.50 -20.94
C GLY A 157 2.88 6.87 -22.22
N ARG A 158 3.59 6.86 -23.37
CA ARG A 158 3.01 7.14 -24.69
C ARG A 158 3.21 5.99 -25.66
N TRP A 159 2.23 5.76 -26.48
CA TRP A 159 2.29 4.85 -27.64
C TRP A 159 1.73 5.53 -28.87
N LYS A 160 2.51 5.60 -29.94
CA LYS A 160 2.12 6.27 -31.20
C LYS A 160 1.52 7.66 -30.93
N ASP A 161 2.24 8.48 -30.19
CA ASP A 161 1.87 9.84 -29.79
C ASP A 161 0.65 10.00 -28.85
N ASN A 162 -0.01 8.91 -28.50
CA ASN A 162 -1.10 8.94 -27.55
C ASN A 162 -0.64 8.62 -26.12
N PRO A 163 -1.15 9.33 -25.09
CA PRO A 163 -0.96 8.95 -23.71
C PRO A 163 -1.77 7.68 -23.42
N VAL A 164 -1.10 6.61 -22.97
CA VAL A 164 -1.72 5.29 -22.77
C VAL A 164 -1.50 4.72 -21.38
N ALA A 165 -0.58 5.28 -20.62
CA ALA A 165 -0.25 4.80 -19.28
C ALA A 165 0.14 5.93 -18.35
N SER A 166 -0.18 5.75 -17.08
CA SER A 166 0.27 6.64 -16.01
C SER A 166 0.66 5.81 -14.79
N ALA A 167 1.85 6.07 -14.24
CA ALA A 167 2.34 5.42 -13.03
C ALA A 167 2.73 6.48 -11.99
N PHE A 168 2.62 6.11 -10.71
CA PHE A 168 3.15 6.87 -9.59
C PHE A 168 4.36 6.15 -9.01
N VAL A 169 5.41 6.90 -8.70
CA VAL A 169 6.69 6.43 -8.13
C VAL A 169 7.03 7.30 -6.93
N ALA A 170 7.41 6.65 -5.84
CA ALA A 170 7.87 7.30 -4.61
C ALA A 170 8.94 6.45 -3.91
#